data_997ef63333ab46124f04403bab19eba0
#
_entry.id   997ef63333ab46124f04403bab19eba0
#
_cell.length_a   1.000
_cell.length_b   1.000
_cell.length_c   1.000
_cell.angle_alpha   90.00
_cell.angle_beta   90.00
_cell.angle_gamma   90.00
#
_symmetry.space_group_name_H-M   'P 1'
#
loop_
_entity.id
_entity.type
_entity.pdbx_description
1 polymer ?
#
loop_
_entity_poly.entity_id
_entity_poly.type
_entity_poly.pdbx_seq_one_letter_code
_entity_poly.pdbx_strand_id
1 'polypeptide(L)'
;MNQNFVVTKSNYFIKNSSYDLSLEEQRIILTLSSLVQPEDQDFKVYTIKIAEFLELIGVVDQSKYTELPKITRELMKKVFEINDEVTGDFLQVAWLSAVKYKKSSGEIDLEFSPHLKPYMLNL
;
A
#
# COMPACT_ATOMS: atom_id res chain seq x y z
N MET A 1 7.98 22.03 7.93
CA MET A 1 8.45 20.96 7.02
C MET A 1 7.56 20.89 5.79
N ASN A 2 8.14 20.76 4.65
CA ASN A 2 7.36 20.77 3.43
C ASN A 2 6.89 19.37 3.03
N GLN A 3 5.93 19.31 2.14
CA GLN A 3 5.34 18.06 1.66
C GLN A 3 6.34 17.18 0.93
N ASN A 4 7.30 17.78 0.21
CA ASN A 4 8.29 17.04 -0.56
C ASN A 4 9.16 16.16 0.34
N PHE A 5 9.50 16.66 1.52
CA PHE A 5 10.31 15.89 2.48
C PHE A 5 9.54 14.63 2.93
N VAL A 6 8.26 14.78 3.25
CA VAL A 6 7.43 13.67 3.72
C VAL A 6 7.30 12.61 2.63
N VAL A 7 6.99 13.04 1.39
CA VAL A 7 6.84 12.12 0.25
C VAL A 7 8.16 11.38 -0.02
N THR A 8 9.28 12.08 0.02
CA THR A 8 10.60 11.48 -0.20
C THR A 8 10.90 10.42 0.87
N LYS A 9 10.56 10.70 2.13
CA LYS A 9 10.77 9.78 3.24
C LYS A 9 9.94 8.52 3.08
N SER A 10 8.66 8.66 2.72
CA SER A 10 7.77 7.53 2.48
C SER A 10 8.25 6.69 1.30
N ASN A 11 8.68 7.33 0.22
CA ASN A 11 9.19 6.62 -0.95
C ASN A 11 10.47 5.83 -0.63
N TYR A 12 11.35 6.42 0.20
CA TYR A 12 12.54 5.72 0.66
C TYR A 12 12.18 4.45 1.43
N PHE A 13 11.24 4.57 2.36
CA PHE A 13 10.76 3.43 3.14
C PHE A 13 10.19 2.33 2.23
N ILE A 14 9.30 2.70 1.30
CA ILE A 14 8.68 1.75 0.39
C ILE A 14 9.74 1.05 -0.45
N LYS A 15 10.67 1.82 -1.03
CA LYS A 15 11.72 1.26 -1.89
C LYS A 15 12.57 0.24 -1.14
N ASN A 16 12.90 0.50 0.11
CA ASN A 16 13.76 -0.38 0.89
C ASN A 16 13.02 -1.56 1.51
N SER A 17 11.71 -1.49 1.62
CA SER A 17 10.89 -2.52 2.27
C SER A 17 10.15 -3.42 1.29
N SER A 18 10.15 -3.09 -0.01
CA SER A 18 9.35 -3.80 -1.02
C SER A 18 10.17 -4.71 -1.93
N TYR A 19 11.37 -5.07 -1.51
CA TYR A 19 12.31 -5.80 -2.37
C TYR A 19 11.81 -7.19 -2.79
N ASP A 20 10.92 -7.80 -2.03
CA ASP A 20 10.37 -9.12 -2.32
C ASP A 20 9.00 -9.07 -3.02
N LEU A 21 8.51 -7.89 -3.35
CA LEU A 21 7.22 -7.73 -4.01
C LEU A 21 7.37 -7.90 -5.53
N SER A 22 6.32 -8.46 -6.15
CA SER A 22 6.22 -8.45 -7.60
C SER A 22 6.04 -7.02 -8.11
N LEU A 23 6.21 -6.82 -9.41
CA LEU A 23 6.02 -5.50 -10.01
C LEU A 23 4.60 -4.97 -9.77
N GLU A 24 3.59 -5.84 -9.95
CA GLU A 24 2.20 -5.46 -9.72
C GLU A 24 1.96 -5.09 -8.26
N GLU A 25 2.52 -5.86 -7.33
CA GLU A 25 2.41 -5.58 -5.90
C GLU A 25 3.07 -4.26 -5.53
N GLN A 26 4.26 -3.98 -6.09
CA GLN A 26 4.93 -2.70 -5.88
C GLN A 26 4.08 -1.53 -6.37
N ARG A 27 3.44 -1.69 -7.53
CA ARG A 27 2.56 -0.67 -8.08
C ARG A 27 1.31 -0.45 -7.22
N ILE A 28 0.79 -1.51 -6.61
CA ILE A 28 -0.33 -1.38 -5.66
C ILE A 28 0.10 -0.51 -4.48
N ILE A 29 1.24 -0.80 -3.88
CA ILE A 29 1.73 -0.04 -2.73
C ILE A 29 2.00 1.42 -3.11
N LEU A 30 2.60 1.67 -4.26
CA LEU A 30 2.87 3.04 -4.71
C LEU A 30 1.59 3.80 -5.02
N THR A 31 0.62 3.15 -5.65
CA THR A 31 -0.67 3.76 -5.94
C THR A 31 -1.39 4.13 -4.65
N LEU A 32 -1.46 3.21 -3.70
CA LEU A 32 -2.10 3.44 -2.43
C LEU A 32 -1.39 4.54 -1.64
N SER A 33 -0.07 4.53 -1.65
CA SER A 33 0.75 5.55 -1.01
C SER A 33 0.46 6.95 -1.56
N SER A 34 0.19 7.05 -2.86
CA SER A 34 -0.12 8.34 -3.49
C SER A 34 -1.45 8.93 -3.04
N LEU A 35 -2.33 8.12 -2.45
CA LEU A 35 -3.62 8.57 -1.92
C LEU A 35 -3.51 9.11 -0.50
N VAL A 36 -2.41 8.85 0.18
CA VAL A 36 -2.17 9.36 1.53
C VAL A 36 -1.83 10.83 1.42
N GLN A 37 -2.60 11.67 2.12
CA GLN A 37 -2.38 13.12 2.11
C GLN A 37 -1.33 13.51 3.14
N PRO A 38 -0.50 14.53 2.87
CA PRO A 38 0.53 14.96 3.82
C PRO A 38 0.00 15.37 5.19
N GLU A 39 -1.23 15.87 5.24
CA GLU A 39 -1.88 16.32 6.46
C GLU A 39 -2.60 15.19 7.22
N ASP A 40 -2.65 13.99 6.67
CA ASP A 40 -3.31 12.87 7.34
C ASP A 40 -2.59 12.52 8.64
N GLN A 41 -3.35 12.39 9.71
CA GLN A 41 -2.84 11.97 11.01
C GLN A 41 -3.08 10.49 11.26
N ASP A 42 -3.87 9.87 10.39
CA ASP A 42 -4.18 8.46 10.46
C ASP A 42 -4.46 7.94 9.05
N PHE A 43 -4.32 6.63 8.89
CA PHE A 43 -4.73 6.00 7.64
C PHE A 43 -6.26 5.95 7.55
N LYS A 44 -6.73 6.15 6.34
CA LYS A 44 -8.13 6.00 5.98
C LYS A 44 -8.29 4.70 5.21
N VAL A 45 -9.55 4.32 5.02
CA VAL A 45 -9.88 3.35 3.98
C VAL A 45 -9.87 4.13 2.66
N TYR A 46 -9.02 3.72 1.72
CA TYR A 46 -8.90 4.38 0.43
C TYR A 46 -9.74 3.63 -0.59
N THR A 47 -10.69 4.34 -1.18
CA THR A 47 -11.64 3.77 -2.15
C THR A 47 -11.28 4.25 -3.55
N ILE A 48 -11.19 3.31 -4.50
CA ILE A 48 -10.89 3.62 -5.89
C ILE A 48 -11.71 2.69 -6.79
N LYS A 49 -12.07 3.15 -7.97
CA LYS A 49 -12.74 2.31 -8.95
C LYS A 49 -11.80 1.20 -9.41
N ILE A 50 -12.31 -0.02 -9.49
CA ILE A 50 -11.49 -1.19 -9.86
C ILE A 50 -10.86 -0.99 -11.25
N ALA A 51 -11.63 -0.48 -12.21
CA ALA A 51 -11.12 -0.23 -13.56
C ALA A 51 -9.94 0.77 -13.55
N GLU A 52 -10.06 1.83 -12.76
CA GLU A 52 -8.99 2.82 -12.61
C GLU A 52 -7.78 2.22 -11.90
N PHE A 53 -8.02 1.40 -10.89
CA PHE A 53 -6.95 0.73 -10.16
C PHE A 53 -6.14 -0.21 -11.05
N LEU A 54 -6.82 -1.00 -11.89
CA LEU A 54 -6.17 -1.87 -12.86
C LEU A 54 -5.27 -1.08 -13.80
N GLU A 55 -5.76 0.04 -14.28
CA GLU A 55 -4.99 0.93 -15.16
C GLU A 55 -3.74 1.46 -14.46
N LEU A 56 -3.90 1.93 -13.22
CA LEU A 56 -2.79 2.48 -12.45
C LEU A 56 -1.70 1.46 -12.13
N ILE A 57 -2.06 0.21 -11.91
CA ILE A 57 -1.08 -0.84 -11.64
C ILE A 57 -0.53 -1.48 -12.92
N GLY A 58 -0.94 -0.98 -14.09
CA GLY A 58 -0.39 -1.39 -15.36
C GLY A 58 -1.02 -2.64 -15.96
N VAL A 59 -2.21 -3.02 -15.51
CA VAL A 59 -2.96 -4.14 -16.08
C VAL A 59 -3.84 -3.60 -17.20
N VAL A 60 -3.44 -3.84 -18.43
CA VAL A 60 -4.17 -3.33 -19.61
C VAL A 60 -5.27 -4.26 -20.08
N ASP A 61 -5.19 -5.54 -19.72
CA ASP A 61 -6.17 -6.53 -20.12
C ASP A 61 -7.27 -6.63 -19.07
N GLN A 62 -8.45 -6.14 -19.41
CA GLN A 62 -9.61 -6.15 -18.50
C GLN A 62 -10.07 -7.56 -18.15
N SER A 63 -9.67 -8.58 -18.91
CA SER A 63 -9.97 -9.97 -18.55
C SER A 63 -9.27 -10.39 -17.26
N LYS A 64 -8.22 -9.69 -16.86
CA LYS A 64 -7.49 -9.93 -15.60
C LYS A 64 -8.19 -9.36 -14.37
N TYR A 65 -9.34 -8.76 -14.55
CA TYR A 65 -10.17 -8.27 -13.46
C TYR A 65 -10.44 -9.36 -12.42
N THR A 66 -10.67 -10.60 -12.88
CA THR A 66 -10.93 -11.73 -11.98
C THR A 66 -9.68 -12.21 -11.25
N GLU A 67 -8.50 -11.84 -11.71
CA GLU A 67 -7.24 -12.22 -11.07
C GLU A 67 -6.81 -11.24 -9.99
N LEU A 68 -7.39 -10.05 -9.95
CA LEU A 68 -7.01 -9.03 -8.99
C LEU A 68 -7.11 -9.50 -7.53
N PRO A 69 -8.17 -10.22 -7.11
CA PRO A 69 -8.22 -10.73 -5.73
C PRO A 69 -7.07 -11.68 -5.40
N LYS A 70 -6.57 -12.42 -6.37
CA LYS A 70 -5.41 -13.28 -6.16
C LYS A 70 -4.16 -12.44 -5.93
N ILE A 71 -3.99 -11.38 -6.71
CA ILE A 71 -2.83 -10.47 -6.58
C ILE A 71 -2.83 -9.81 -5.21
N THR A 72 -3.97 -9.27 -4.78
CA THR A 72 -4.06 -8.62 -3.48
C THR A 72 -3.89 -9.60 -2.33
N ARG A 73 -4.39 -10.82 -2.47
CA ARG A 73 -4.20 -11.87 -1.46
C ARG A 73 -2.72 -12.23 -1.31
N GLU A 74 -2.01 -12.38 -2.41
CA GLU A 74 -0.58 -12.68 -2.36
C GLU A 74 0.21 -11.54 -1.72
N LEU A 75 -0.15 -10.31 -2.01
CA LEU A 75 0.46 -9.15 -1.36
C LEU A 75 0.22 -9.17 0.15
N MET A 76 -1.00 -9.47 0.57
CA MET A 76 -1.35 -9.49 1.99
C MET A 76 -0.65 -10.60 2.78
N LYS A 77 -0.18 -11.64 2.10
CA LYS A 77 0.58 -12.73 2.74
C LYS A 77 2.03 -12.33 3.00
N LYS A 78 2.54 -11.30 2.37
CA LYS A 78 3.94 -10.94 2.47
C LYS A 78 4.17 -10.09 3.70
N VAL A 79 5.08 -10.57 4.53
CA VAL A 79 5.48 -9.94 5.78
C VAL A 79 6.92 -9.46 5.62
N PHE A 80 7.19 -8.26 6.11
CA PHE A 80 8.55 -7.76 6.18
C PHE A 80 8.86 -7.32 7.60
N GLU A 81 10.14 -7.06 7.87
CA GLU A 81 10.57 -6.68 9.22
C GLU A 81 11.08 -5.25 9.25
N ILE A 82 10.72 -4.56 10.31
CA ILE A 82 11.22 -3.21 10.59
C ILE A 82 12.02 -3.32 11.88
N ASN A 83 13.32 -3.01 11.79
CA ASN A 83 14.24 -3.15 12.90
C ASN A 83 14.45 -1.80 13.59
N ASP A 84 14.43 -1.82 14.92
CA ASP A 84 14.82 -0.68 15.75
C ASP A 84 16.27 -0.90 16.18
N GLU A 85 17.18 -0.13 15.61
CA GLU A 85 18.60 -0.29 15.86
C GLU A 85 19.00 0.13 17.28
N VAL A 86 18.19 0.95 17.92
CA VAL A 86 18.48 1.43 19.26
C VAL A 86 18.14 0.38 20.32
N THR A 87 16.95 -0.22 20.22
CA THR A 87 16.48 -1.19 21.22
C THR A 87 16.79 -2.64 20.86
N GLY A 88 17.03 -2.92 19.59
CA GLY A 88 17.15 -4.29 19.10
C GLY A 88 15.81 -4.96 18.83
N ASP A 89 14.73 -4.25 19.07
CA ASP A 89 13.38 -4.77 18.78
C ASP A 89 13.14 -4.85 17.28
N PHE A 90 12.27 -5.73 16.86
CA PHE A 90 11.84 -5.75 15.46
C PHE A 90 10.34 -6.04 15.39
N LEU A 91 9.72 -5.48 14.35
CA LEU A 91 8.31 -5.64 14.06
C LEU A 91 8.16 -6.42 12.76
N GLN A 92 7.38 -7.48 12.79
CA GLN A 92 6.97 -8.18 11.57
C GLN A 92 5.60 -7.67 11.17
N VAL A 93 5.46 -7.18 9.95
CA VAL A 93 4.25 -6.48 9.53
C VAL A 93 3.95 -6.76 8.05
N ALA A 94 2.65 -6.84 7.73
CA ALA A 94 2.19 -6.88 6.35
C ALA A 94 1.87 -5.45 5.88
N TRP A 95 1.85 -5.24 4.57
CA TRP A 95 1.55 -3.93 4.01
C TRP A 95 0.10 -3.50 4.22
N LEU A 96 -0.83 -4.44 3.99
CA LEU A 96 -2.27 -4.16 4.02
C LEU A 96 -2.94 -4.94 5.13
N SER A 97 -3.86 -4.29 5.84
CA SER A 97 -4.69 -4.93 6.86
C SER A 97 -5.97 -5.50 6.29
N ALA A 98 -6.50 -4.90 5.22
CA ALA A 98 -7.74 -5.34 4.60
C ALA A 98 -7.86 -4.85 3.17
N VAL A 99 -8.54 -5.64 2.34
CA VAL A 99 -8.95 -5.28 0.99
C VAL A 99 -10.39 -5.75 0.83
N LYS A 100 -11.29 -4.82 0.45
CA LYS A 100 -12.70 -5.14 0.26
C LYS A 100 -13.11 -4.82 -1.17
N TYR A 101 -13.71 -5.79 -1.83
CA TYR A 101 -14.24 -5.63 -3.19
C TYR A 101 -15.73 -5.34 -3.11
N LYS A 102 -16.13 -4.16 -3.58
CA LYS A 102 -17.54 -3.74 -3.61
C LYS A 102 -18.05 -3.91 -5.03
N LYS A 103 -18.49 -5.12 -5.36
CA LYS A 103 -18.83 -5.49 -6.73
C LYS A 103 -19.99 -4.67 -7.29
N SER A 104 -20.97 -4.32 -6.46
CA SER A 104 -22.14 -3.57 -6.91
C SER A 104 -21.79 -2.17 -7.38
N SER A 105 -20.77 -1.54 -6.80
CA SER A 105 -20.34 -0.20 -7.17
C SER A 105 -19.10 -0.20 -8.05
N GLY A 106 -18.47 -1.36 -8.27
CA GLY A 106 -17.24 -1.47 -9.04
C GLY A 106 -16.04 -0.83 -8.36
N GLU A 107 -16.05 -0.80 -7.02
CA GLU A 107 -15.00 -0.16 -6.23
C GLU A 107 -14.22 -1.16 -5.40
N ILE A 108 -13.01 -0.78 -5.04
CA ILE A 108 -12.14 -1.53 -4.13
C ILE A 108 -11.73 -0.60 -2.99
N ASP A 109 -11.82 -1.11 -1.77
CA ASP A 109 -11.33 -0.44 -0.58
C ASP A 109 -10.02 -1.08 -0.15
N LEU A 110 -9.02 -0.24 0.10
CA LEU A 110 -7.68 -0.67 0.50
C LEU A 110 -7.29 0.02 1.81
N GLU A 111 -6.69 -0.76 2.71
CA GLU A 111 -6.25 -0.26 4.01
C GLU A 111 -4.81 -0.66 4.27
N PHE A 112 -3.95 0.32 4.55
CA PHE A 112 -2.61 0.04 5.08
C PHE A 112 -2.69 -0.52 6.49
N SER A 113 -1.72 -1.38 6.84
CA SER A 113 -1.55 -1.77 8.23
C SER A 113 -1.31 -0.52 9.09
N PRO A 114 -2.04 -0.35 10.21
CA PRO A 114 -1.85 0.82 11.08
C PRO A 114 -0.45 0.93 11.66
N HIS A 115 0.28 -0.17 11.73
CA HIS A 115 1.66 -0.19 12.23
C HIS A 115 2.63 0.55 11.31
N LEU A 116 2.22 0.89 10.09
CA LEU A 116 3.05 1.62 9.15
C LEU A 116 2.98 3.14 9.30
N LYS A 117 2.12 3.64 10.19
CA LYS A 117 1.92 5.08 10.38
C LYS A 117 3.22 5.85 10.61
N PRO A 118 4.13 5.42 11.51
CA PRO A 118 5.35 6.21 11.77
C PRO A 118 6.27 6.35 10.56
N TYR A 119 6.09 5.49 9.58
CA TYR A 119 6.96 5.44 8.40
C TYR A 119 6.37 6.12 7.19
N MET A 120 5.05 6.28 7.14
CA MET A 120 4.34 6.76 5.95
C MET A 120 3.53 8.02 6.18
N LEU A 121 3.19 8.35 7.39
CA LEU A 121 2.43 9.55 7.72
C LEU A 121 3.35 10.60 8.35
N ASN A 122 2.95 11.86 8.16
CA ASN A 122 3.65 12.99 8.77
C ASN A 122 3.13 13.19 10.19
N LEU A 123 3.72 12.47 11.12
CA LEU A 123 3.35 12.56 12.53
C LEU A 123 4.28 13.47 13.30
#